data_3b5a16fe2d74a50f7d7724d8ccec0927
#
_entry.id   3b5a16fe2d74a50f7d7724d8ccec0927
#
_cell.length_a   1.000
_cell.length_b   1.000
_cell.length_c   1.000
_cell.angle_alpha   90.00
_cell.angle_beta   90.00
_cell.angle_gamma   90.00
#
_symmetry.space_group_name_H-M   'P 1'
#
loop_
_entity.id
_entity.type
_entity.pdbx_description
1 polymer ?
#
loop_
_entity_poly.entity_id
_entity_poly.type
_entity_poly.pdbx_seq_one_letter_code
_entity_poly.pdbx_strand_id
1 'polypeptide(L)'
;MRPLYSIFFFIMALGSLFFAGQVRAEVPANLKVDRLAAWCIVPFDAKKRGPEDRAKMLARLGIKRCAYDWRGEHVKDFEEEILQYKKHGIEFFAFWAGHDEAYKLFEKHDIHPQIWRTLGSPTEGSLEEMVSAAADSVLDIAKRLDQMGCELGLYNHGGWGGEPRNLVAVCEEL
;
A
#
# COMPACT_ATOMS: atom_id res chain seq x y z
N MET A 1 -16.95 11.86 -79.51
CA MET A 1 -16.13 12.63 -78.54
C MET A 1 -16.86 12.71 -77.25
N ARG A 2 -16.44 11.94 -76.21
CA ARG A 2 -16.97 12.03 -74.86
C ARG A 2 -15.85 12.56 -73.94
N PRO A 3 -16.09 13.54 -73.12
CA PRO A 3 -15.02 14.19 -72.34
C PRO A 3 -14.59 13.39 -71.13
N LEU A 4 -13.28 13.33 -70.97
CA LEU A 4 -12.50 12.77 -69.86
C LEU A 4 -12.52 13.67 -68.60
N TYR A 5 -13.62 13.86 -67.90
CA TYR A 5 -13.65 14.74 -66.72
C TYR A 5 -14.15 14.02 -65.43
N SER A 6 -14.14 12.71 -65.35
CA SER A 6 -14.72 12.00 -64.19
C SER A 6 -13.73 11.26 -63.28
N ILE A 7 -12.41 11.46 -63.45
CA ILE A 7 -11.42 10.69 -62.64
C ILE A 7 -10.67 11.53 -61.59
N PHE A 8 -10.79 12.87 -61.64
CA PHE A 8 -9.99 13.73 -60.74
C PHE A 8 -10.63 14.08 -59.37
N PHE A 9 -11.87 13.70 -59.14
CA PHE A 9 -12.55 14.06 -57.88
C PHE A 9 -12.56 12.97 -56.78
N PHE A 10 -11.98 11.79 -57.03
CA PHE A 10 -12.01 10.68 -56.06
C PHE A 10 -10.71 10.49 -55.26
N ILE A 11 -9.67 11.28 -55.49
CA ILE A 11 -8.37 11.12 -54.78
C ILE A 11 -8.19 12.12 -53.63
N MET A 12 -8.99 13.17 -53.53
CA MET A 12 -8.90 14.13 -52.40
C MET A 12 -9.71 13.82 -51.15
N ALA A 13 -10.53 12.77 -51.17
CA ALA A 13 -11.37 12.40 -50.00
C ALA A 13 -10.76 11.33 -49.08
N LEU A 14 -9.59 10.74 -49.40
CA LEU A 14 -8.94 9.69 -48.60
C LEU A 14 -7.78 10.19 -47.72
N GLY A 15 -7.45 11.48 -47.77
CA GLY A 15 -6.30 12.05 -47.04
C GLY A 15 -6.58 12.57 -45.64
N SER A 16 -7.83 12.57 -45.17
CA SER A 16 -8.21 13.26 -43.89
C SER A 16 -8.55 12.33 -42.73
N LEU A 17 -8.24 11.06 -42.76
CA LEU A 17 -8.73 10.09 -41.79
C LEU A 17 -7.66 9.43 -40.87
N PHE A 18 -6.43 9.98 -40.78
CA PHE A 18 -5.41 9.38 -39.90
C PHE A 18 -4.62 10.38 -39.05
N PHE A 19 -5.29 11.35 -38.45
CA PHE A 19 -4.77 12.06 -37.27
C PHE A 19 -5.80 12.08 -36.15
N ALA A 20 -6.34 10.92 -35.80
CA ALA A 20 -6.84 10.72 -34.45
C ALA A 20 -5.60 10.59 -33.57
N GLY A 21 -4.99 11.72 -33.21
CA GLY A 21 -3.98 11.75 -32.17
C GLY A 21 -4.58 11.06 -30.97
N GLN A 22 -4.03 9.92 -30.56
CA GLN A 22 -4.37 9.31 -29.30
C GLN A 22 -4.02 10.34 -28.21
N VAL A 23 -5.02 11.08 -27.73
CA VAL A 23 -4.90 11.85 -26.49
C VAL A 23 -4.69 10.81 -25.41
N ARG A 24 -3.43 10.46 -25.18
CA ARG A 24 -3.05 9.65 -24.04
C ARG A 24 -3.30 10.52 -22.83
N ALA A 25 -4.39 10.24 -22.11
CA ALA A 25 -4.68 10.94 -20.85
C ALA A 25 -3.41 10.83 -19.99
N GLU A 26 -2.88 11.96 -19.56
CA GLU A 26 -1.72 11.97 -18.66
C GLU A 26 -2.14 11.35 -17.33
N VAL A 27 -1.35 10.40 -16.85
CA VAL A 27 -1.60 9.75 -15.55
C VAL A 27 -1.47 10.82 -14.47
N PRO A 28 -2.50 11.04 -13.63
CA PRO A 28 -2.42 11.97 -12.51
C PRO A 28 -1.18 11.72 -11.65
N ALA A 29 -0.57 12.78 -11.13
CA ALA A 29 0.71 12.69 -10.42
C ALA A 29 0.67 11.73 -9.21
N ASN A 30 -0.48 11.64 -8.52
CA ASN A 30 -0.70 10.73 -7.39
C ASN A 30 -0.88 9.25 -7.79
N LEU A 31 -1.11 8.97 -9.08
CA LEU A 31 -1.22 7.60 -9.62
C LEU A 31 0.03 7.16 -10.37
N LYS A 32 1.10 7.94 -10.34
CA LYS A 32 2.40 7.51 -10.90
C LYS A 32 2.93 6.33 -10.09
N VAL A 33 3.61 5.40 -10.75
CA VAL A 33 4.06 4.14 -10.14
C VAL A 33 4.97 4.34 -8.93
N ASP A 34 5.77 5.40 -8.92
CA ASP A 34 6.64 5.80 -7.81
C ASP A 34 5.88 6.32 -6.58
N ARG A 35 4.57 6.59 -6.72
CA ARG A 35 3.65 6.97 -5.63
C ARG A 35 2.81 5.79 -5.12
N LEU A 36 2.87 4.66 -5.80
CA LEU A 36 2.12 3.47 -5.39
C LEU A 36 2.89 2.68 -4.34
N ALA A 37 2.14 2.02 -3.46
CA ALA A 37 2.67 1.06 -2.52
C ALA A 37 2.07 -0.32 -2.80
N ALA A 38 2.89 -1.37 -2.72
CA ALA A 38 2.40 -2.72 -2.75
C ALA A 38 1.80 -3.09 -1.39
N TRP A 39 0.66 -3.78 -1.41
CA TRP A 39 -0.04 -4.23 -0.23
C TRP A 39 -0.65 -5.61 -0.45
N CYS A 40 -0.74 -6.42 0.59
CA CYS A 40 -1.30 -7.78 0.56
C CYS A 40 -0.66 -8.73 -0.47
N ILE A 41 0.60 -8.50 -0.84
CA ILE A 41 1.29 -9.30 -1.86
C ILE A 41 1.98 -10.55 -1.31
N VAL A 42 2.03 -10.73 0.02
CA VAL A 42 2.67 -11.87 0.64
C VAL A 42 1.72 -13.06 0.74
N PRO A 43 0.59 -12.98 1.49
CA PRO A 43 -0.31 -14.12 1.64
C PRO A 43 -1.17 -14.37 0.40
N PHE A 44 -1.37 -13.36 -0.45
CA PHE A 44 -2.25 -13.46 -1.62
C PHE A 44 -1.52 -13.58 -2.96
N ASP A 45 -0.22 -13.82 -2.94
CA ASP A 45 0.53 -14.08 -4.17
C ASP A 45 0.20 -15.47 -4.75
N ALA A 46 -0.53 -15.49 -5.87
CA ALA A 46 -0.87 -16.74 -6.56
C ALA A 46 0.37 -17.57 -6.99
N LYS A 47 1.54 -16.92 -7.15
CA LYS A 47 2.81 -17.60 -7.47
C LYS A 47 3.60 -18.00 -6.23
N LYS A 48 3.13 -17.66 -5.03
CA LYS A 48 3.80 -17.96 -3.75
C LYS A 48 5.30 -17.62 -3.75
N ARG A 49 5.62 -16.40 -4.25
CA ARG A 49 7.03 -15.97 -4.34
C ARG A 49 7.63 -15.85 -2.95
N GLY A 50 8.89 -16.28 -2.81
CA GLY A 50 9.71 -15.97 -1.65
C GLY A 50 10.21 -14.51 -1.66
N PRO A 51 10.94 -14.08 -0.61
CA PRO A 51 11.40 -12.71 -0.44
C PRO A 51 12.17 -12.15 -1.65
N GLU A 52 13.15 -12.87 -2.16
CA GLU A 52 13.99 -12.42 -3.29
C GLU A 52 13.15 -12.20 -4.58
N ASP A 53 12.31 -13.16 -4.94
CA ASP A 53 11.49 -13.07 -6.15
C ASP A 53 10.42 -11.98 -6.03
N ARG A 54 9.92 -11.73 -4.83
CA ARG A 54 8.98 -10.67 -4.52
C ARG A 54 9.63 -9.29 -4.68
N ALA A 55 10.82 -9.10 -4.09
CA ALA A 55 11.58 -7.86 -4.25
C ALA A 55 11.95 -7.60 -5.71
N LYS A 56 12.39 -8.61 -6.46
CA LYS A 56 12.64 -8.51 -7.91
C LYS A 56 11.38 -8.13 -8.69
N MET A 57 10.23 -8.68 -8.32
CA MET A 57 8.95 -8.34 -8.93
C MET A 57 8.61 -6.85 -8.71
N LEU A 58 8.70 -6.36 -7.48
CA LEU A 58 8.43 -4.97 -7.15
C LEU A 58 9.38 -4.02 -7.89
N ALA A 59 10.68 -4.31 -7.89
CA ALA A 59 11.69 -3.54 -8.61
C ALA A 59 11.38 -3.46 -10.11
N ARG A 60 11.01 -4.59 -10.74
CA ARG A 60 10.62 -4.63 -12.16
C ARG A 60 9.37 -3.82 -12.46
N LEU A 61 8.42 -3.76 -11.53
CA LEU A 61 7.20 -2.95 -11.65
C LEU A 61 7.44 -1.47 -11.34
N GLY A 62 8.61 -1.10 -10.83
CA GLY A 62 8.94 0.26 -10.41
C GLY A 62 8.28 0.68 -9.09
N ILE A 63 7.72 -0.27 -8.33
CA ILE A 63 7.12 -0.03 -7.03
C ILE A 63 8.23 -0.04 -5.97
N LYS A 64 8.33 1.05 -5.21
CA LYS A 64 9.41 1.27 -4.24
C LYS A 64 8.96 1.22 -2.78
N ARG A 65 7.70 0.89 -2.51
CA ARG A 65 7.14 0.85 -1.16
C ARG A 65 6.29 -0.38 -0.97
N CYS A 66 6.42 -1.05 0.17
CA CYS A 66 5.62 -2.22 0.50
C CYS A 66 5.08 -2.12 1.93
N ALA A 67 3.76 -2.33 2.07
CA ALA A 67 3.12 -2.66 3.34
C ALA A 67 3.09 -4.17 3.45
N TYR A 68 3.84 -4.71 4.42
CA TYR A 68 4.02 -6.14 4.58
C TYR A 68 2.85 -6.75 5.36
N ASP A 69 2.09 -7.59 4.71
CA ASP A 69 1.06 -8.42 5.32
C ASP A 69 1.56 -9.86 5.43
N TRP A 70 1.37 -10.52 6.55
CA TRP A 70 1.98 -11.80 6.84
C TRP A 70 0.98 -12.81 7.43
N ARG A 71 1.39 -14.09 7.43
CA ARG A 71 0.75 -15.18 8.18
C ARG A 71 1.84 -15.95 8.92
N GLY A 72 1.48 -16.84 9.82
CA GLY A 72 2.44 -17.57 10.67
C GLY A 72 3.58 -18.23 9.92
N GLU A 73 3.33 -18.77 8.73
CA GLU A 73 4.32 -19.40 7.87
C GLU A 73 5.40 -18.45 7.33
N HIS A 74 5.12 -17.13 7.32
CA HIS A 74 6.05 -16.10 6.81
C HIS A 74 7.02 -15.59 7.89
N VAL A 75 6.81 -15.89 9.17
CA VAL A 75 7.64 -15.39 10.29
C VAL A 75 9.12 -15.72 10.09
N LYS A 76 9.42 -16.91 9.60
CA LYS A 76 10.78 -17.37 9.29
C LYS A 76 11.46 -16.56 8.18
N ASP A 77 10.69 -15.88 7.35
CA ASP A 77 11.17 -15.15 6.18
C ASP A 77 11.31 -13.64 6.44
N PHE A 78 10.93 -13.12 7.62
CA PHE A 78 10.92 -11.69 7.92
C PHE A 78 12.26 -11.02 7.69
N GLU A 79 13.35 -11.63 8.16
CA GLU A 79 14.68 -11.04 7.99
C GLU A 79 15.11 -11.00 6.52
N GLU A 80 14.89 -12.09 5.80
CA GLU A 80 15.22 -12.15 4.38
C GLU A 80 14.39 -11.14 3.57
N GLU A 81 13.12 -10.92 3.92
CA GLU A 81 12.29 -9.90 3.28
C GLU A 81 12.88 -8.49 3.47
N ILE A 82 13.30 -8.15 4.70
CA ILE A 82 13.96 -6.88 5.00
C ILE A 82 15.24 -6.70 4.17
N LEU A 83 16.08 -7.74 4.12
CA LEU A 83 17.35 -7.71 3.40
C LEU A 83 17.14 -7.55 1.90
N GLN A 84 16.19 -8.28 1.32
CA GLN A 84 15.87 -8.19 -0.09
C GLN A 84 15.26 -6.84 -0.46
N TYR A 85 14.40 -6.27 0.38
CA TYR A 85 13.85 -4.92 0.14
C TYR A 85 14.95 -3.87 0.19
N LYS A 86 15.85 -3.91 1.18
CA LYS A 86 17.03 -3.04 1.23
C LYS A 86 17.90 -3.16 -0.02
N LYS A 87 18.20 -4.39 -0.45
CA LYS A 87 19.01 -4.66 -1.65
C LYS A 87 18.40 -4.07 -2.92
N HIS A 88 17.08 -4.05 -3.03
CA HIS A 88 16.34 -3.56 -4.21
C HIS A 88 15.84 -2.11 -4.07
N GLY A 89 16.18 -1.41 -3.00
CA GLY A 89 15.75 -0.02 -2.76
C GLY A 89 14.23 0.10 -2.58
N ILE A 90 13.61 -0.89 -1.94
CA ILE A 90 12.20 -0.93 -1.59
C ILE A 90 12.07 -0.54 -0.13
N GLU A 91 11.27 0.48 0.15
CA GLU A 91 10.94 0.91 1.50
C GLU A 91 9.97 -0.09 2.14
N PHE A 92 10.36 -0.63 3.29
CA PHE A 92 9.49 -1.43 4.16
C PHE A 92 8.68 -0.44 5.02
N PHE A 93 7.63 0.17 4.42
CA PHE A 93 7.01 1.35 5.03
C PHE A 93 5.94 1.02 6.07
N ALA A 94 5.31 -0.16 5.98
CA ALA A 94 4.31 -0.58 6.95
C ALA A 94 4.35 -2.09 7.18
N PHE A 95 3.95 -2.51 8.38
CA PHE A 95 3.88 -3.89 8.80
C PHE A 95 2.55 -4.15 9.50
N TRP A 96 1.84 -5.18 9.04
CA TRP A 96 0.51 -5.50 9.54
C TRP A 96 0.55 -6.19 10.90
N ALA A 97 -0.30 -5.75 11.81
CA ALA A 97 -0.60 -6.31 13.12
C ALA A 97 0.55 -6.32 14.16
N GLY A 98 1.80 -6.15 13.73
CA GLY A 98 2.97 -6.29 14.62
C GLY A 98 3.32 -7.74 14.96
N HIS A 99 4.57 -7.99 15.34
CA HIS A 99 5.07 -9.29 15.80
C HIS A 99 6.40 -9.12 16.52
N ASP A 100 6.62 -9.80 17.65
CA ASP A 100 7.84 -9.60 18.47
C ASP A 100 9.13 -9.93 17.72
N GLU A 101 9.15 -10.96 16.88
CA GLU A 101 10.33 -11.25 16.06
C GLU A 101 10.59 -10.15 15.02
N ALA A 102 9.52 -9.58 14.43
CA ALA A 102 9.66 -8.46 13.51
C ALA A 102 10.22 -7.22 14.21
N TYR A 103 9.78 -6.90 15.41
CA TYR A 103 10.28 -5.76 16.18
C TYR A 103 11.78 -5.86 16.47
N LYS A 104 12.27 -7.05 16.87
CA LYS A 104 13.72 -7.29 17.04
C LYS A 104 14.51 -7.07 15.74
N LEU A 105 13.92 -7.48 14.61
CA LEU A 105 14.53 -7.30 13.30
C LEU A 105 14.50 -5.84 12.84
N PHE A 106 13.46 -5.07 13.18
CA PHE A 106 13.40 -3.65 12.86
C PHE A 106 14.50 -2.89 13.60
N GLU A 107 14.71 -3.16 14.90
CA GLU A 107 15.83 -2.62 15.66
C GLU A 107 17.19 -3.06 15.07
N LYS A 108 17.36 -4.36 14.80
CA LYS A 108 18.60 -4.92 14.26
C LYS A 108 19.00 -4.29 12.91
N HIS A 109 18.02 -4.02 12.08
CA HIS A 109 18.22 -3.53 10.72
C HIS A 109 18.00 -2.01 10.56
N ASP A 110 17.76 -1.30 11.66
CA ASP A 110 17.50 0.14 11.68
C ASP A 110 16.44 0.54 10.63
N ILE A 111 15.25 -0.04 10.76
CA ILE A 111 14.07 0.30 9.97
C ILE A 111 12.91 0.64 10.88
N HIS A 112 12.10 1.62 10.49
CA HIS A 112 11.04 2.20 11.32
C HIS A 112 9.70 2.23 10.56
N PRO A 113 9.10 1.06 10.27
CA PRO A 113 7.82 1.00 9.56
C PRO A 113 6.67 1.46 10.43
N GLN A 114 5.59 1.90 9.81
CA GLN A 114 4.30 2.00 10.49
C GLN A 114 3.80 0.60 10.87
N ILE A 115 3.29 0.46 12.08
CA ILE A 115 2.64 -0.80 12.52
C ILE A 115 1.13 -0.61 12.44
N TRP A 116 0.48 -1.30 11.53
CA TRP A 116 -0.94 -1.17 11.33
C TRP A 116 -1.73 -2.07 12.26
N ARG A 117 -2.63 -1.48 13.03
CA ARG A 117 -3.53 -2.16 13.96
C ARG A 117 -4.98 -1.84 13.66
N THR A 118 -5.82 -2.84 13.70
CA THR A 118 -7.28 -2.64 13.75
C THR A 118 -7.73 -2.42 15.18
N LEU A 119 -8.67 -1.51 15.36
CA LEU A 119 -9.36 -1.36 16.64
C LEU A 119 -10.48 -2.40 16.77
N GLY A 120 -10.75 -2.82 18.00
CA GLY A 120 -11.98 -3.53 18.32
C GLY A 120 -13.21 -2.66 18.07
N SER A 121 -14.37 -3.30 18.11
CA SER A 121 -15.66 -2.58 18.03
C SER A 121 -16.36 -2.73 19.38
N PRO A 122 -16.16 -1.78 20.32
CA PRO A 122 -16.93 -1.75 21.58
C PRO A 122 -18.43 -1.73 21.26
N THR A 123 -19.21 -2.46 22.01
CA THR A 123 -20.65 -2.62 21.76
C THR A 123 -21.53 -1.91 22.76
N GLU A 124 -20.95 -1.44 23.87
CA GLU A 124 -21.67 -0.83 25.00
C GLU A 124 -20.94 0.42 25.49
N GLY A 125 -21.70 1.35 26.06
CA GLY A 125 -21.20 2.60 26.61
C GLY A 125 -21.48 3.83 25.74
N SER A 126 -21.18 4.99 26.30
CA SER A 126 -21.18 6.27 25.57
C SER A 126 -20.05 6.30 24.52
N LEU A 127 -20.07 7.25 23.59
CA LEU A 127 -18.99 7.42 22.61
C LEU A 127 -17.66 7.66 23.30
N GLU A 128 -17.62 8.48 24.35
CA GLU A 128 -16.42 8.80 25.14
C GLU A 128 -15.83 7.53 25.79
N GLU A 129 -16.67 6.71 26.44
CA GLU A 129 -16.23 5.44 27.04
C GLU A 129 -15.70 4.46 26.00
N MET A 130 -16.34 4.39 24.83
CA MET A 130 -15.88 3.53 23.72
C MET A 130 -14.54 4.01 23.14
N VAL A 131 -14.33 5.33 23.00
CA VAL A 131 -13.07 5.91 22.52
C VAL A 131 -11.96 5.62 23.53
N SER A 132 -12.18 5.89 24.83
CA SER A 132 -11.19 5.64 25.88
C SER A 132 -10.80 4.16 25.95
N ALA A 133 -11.76 3.25 25.91
CA ALA A 133 -11.47 1.81 25.91
C ALA A 133 -10.69 1.36 24.67
N ALA A 134 -10.98 1.95 23.51
CA ALA A 134 -10.25 1.65 22.28
C ALA A 134 -8.82 2.20 22.32
N ALA A 135 -8.61 3.42 22.86
CA ALA A 135 -7.29 4.01 23.06
C ALA A 135 -6.45 3.17 24.03
N ASP A 136 -7.01 2.80 25.18
CA ASP A 136 -6.35 1.93 26.17
C ASP A 136 -5.91 0.60 25.55
N SER A 137 -6.70 0.03 24.65
CA SER A 137 -6.39 -1.26 24.00
C SER A 137 -5.12 -1.23 23.13
N VAL A 138 -4.67 -0.06 22.71
CA VAL A 138 -3.48 0.12 21.85
C VAL A 138 -2.40 0.98 22.51
N LEU A 139 -2.62 1.50 23.70
CA LEU A 139 -1.70 2.42 24.40
C LEU A 139 -0.31 1.80 24.62
N ASP A 140 -0.26 0.56 25.11
CA ASP A 140 1.02 -0.10 25.39
C ASP A 140 1.85 -0.32 24.13
N ILE A 141 1.19 -0.72 23.02
CA ILE A 141 1.88 -0.86 21.74
C ILE A 141 2.29 0.50 21.17
N ALA A 142 1.47 1.53 21.32
CA ALA A 142 1.82 2.89 20.90
C ALA A 142 3.09 3.38 21.60
N LYS A 143 3.19 3.23 22.93
CA LYS A 143 4.39 3.58 23.72
C LYS A 143 5.62 2.79 23.31
N ARG A 144 5.46 1.49 23.05
CA ARG A 144 6.56 0.64 22.58
C ARG A 144 7.08 1.10 21.21
N LEU A 145 6.18 1.39 20.28
CA LEU A 145 6.53 1.83 18.93
C LEU A 145 7.24 3.18 18.95
N ASP A 146 6.78 4.12 19.78
CA ASP A 146 7.45 5.42 19.96
C ASP A 146 8.90 5.24 20.41
N GLN A 147 9.18 4.36 21.37
CA GLN A 147 10.55 4.03 21.83
C GLN A 147 11.42 3.43 20.71
N MET A 148 10.81 2.74 19.75
CA MET A 148 11.49 2.15 18.58
C MET A 148 11.61 3.12 17.40
N GLY A 149 11.06 4.34 17.50
CA GLY A 149 10.97 5.28 16.39
C GLY A 149 10.01 4.82 15.28
N CYS A 150 9.12 3.89 15.59
CA CYS A 150 8.06 3.41 14.70
C CYS A 150 6.76 4.17 14.96
N GLU A 151 5.85 4.18 14.00
CA GLU A 151 4.54 4.81 14.14
C GLU A 151 3.43 3.77 14.29
N LEU A 152 2.44 4.04 15.12
CA LEU A 152 1.19 3.29 15.14
C LEU A 152 0.25 3.83 14.07
N GLY A 153 -0.20 2.99 13.16
CA GLY A 153 -1.25 3.31 12.20
C GLY A 153 -2.56 2.60 12.55
N LEU A 154 -3.61 3.35 12.84
CA LEU A 154 -4.94 2.76 13.04
C LEU A 154 -5.56 2.45 11.67
N TYR A 155 -5.82 1.16 11.44
CA TYR A 155 -6.26 0.69 10.14
C TYR A 155 -7.77 0.42 10.11
N ASN A 156 -8.45 0.99 9.11
CA ASN A 156 -9.87 0.77 8.88
C ASN A 156 -10.14 -0.66 8.37
N HIS A 157 -10.82 -1.46 9.18
CA HIS A 157 -11.25 -2.82 8.81
C HIS A 157 -12.74 -3.06 9.07
N GLY A 158 -13.55 -2.01 9.03
CA GLY A 158 -15.01 -2.05 9.26
C GLY A 158 -15.40 -1.99 10.73
N GLY A 159 -16.70 -2.03 10.98
CA GLY A 159 -17.27 -1.87 12.31
C GLY A 159 -17.06 -0.48 12.92
N TRP A 160 -17.31 -0.33 14.23
CA TRP A 160 -17.10 0.92 14.94
C TRP A 160 -15.63 1.41 14.86
N GLY A 161 -14.68 0.49 15.03
CA GLY A 161 -13.24 0.76 14.92
C GLY A 161 -12.75 1.04 13.51
N GLY A 162 -13.61 0.97 12.50
CA GLY A 162 -13.31 1.32 11.11
C GLY A 162 -13.95 2.63 10.66
N GLU A 163 -14.79 3.25 11.48
CA GLU A 163 -15.41 4.55 11.18
C GLU A 163 -14.37 5.68 11.30
N PRO A 164 -14.15 6.50 10.26
CA PRO A 164 -13.09 7.53 10.28
C PRO A 164 -13.16 8.47 11.47
N ARG A 165 -14.36 8.91 11.88
CA ARG A 165 -14.56 9.79 13.04
C ARG A 165 -14.12 9.14 14.36
N ASN A 166 -14.32 7.82 14.50
CA ASN A 166 -13.92 7.09 15.70
C ASN A 166 -12.41 6.87 15.73
N LEU A 167 -11.79 6.57 14.56
CA LEU A 167 -10.34 6.49 14.43
C LEU A 167 -9.67 7.82 14.81
N VAL A 168 -10.21 8.95 14.32
CA VAL A 168 -9.70 10.28 14.68
C VAL A 168 -9.82 10.52 16.18
N ALA A 169 -10.98 10.27 16.78
CA ALA A 169 -11.18 10.46 18.21
C ALA A 169 -10.22 9.60 19.07
N VAL A 170 -9.95 8.35 18.65
CA VAL A 170 -8.97 7.49 19.34
C VAL A 170 -7.55 8.03 19.18
N CYS A 171 -7.19 8.57 18.00
CA CYS A 171 -5.88 9.21 17.82
C CYS A 171 -5.70 10.48 18.67
N GLU A 172 -6.78 11.23 18.93
CA GLU A 172 -6.77 12.43 19.76
C GLU A 172 -6.68 12.09 21.27
N GLU A 173 -7.12 10.90 21.67
CA GLU A 173 -7.07 10.39 23.05
C GLU A 173 -5.70 9.79 23.39
N LEU A 174 -4.93 9.27 22.41
CA LEU A 174 -3.60 8.69 22.58
C LEU A 174 -2.51 9.73 22.75
#